data_da4bc94f173934e7facef4a5c9b0bfbb
#
_entry.id   da4bc94f173934e7facef4a5c9b0bfbb
#
_cell.length_a   1.000
_cell.length_b   1.000
_cell.length_c   1.000
_cell.angle_alpha   90.00
_cell.angle_beta   90.00
_cell.angle_gamma   90.00
#
_symmetry.space_group_name_H-M   'P 1'
#
loop_
_entity.id
_entity.type
_entity.pdbx_description
1 polymer ?
#
loop_
_entity_poly.entity_id
_entity_poly.type
_entity_poly.pdbx_seq_one_letter_code
_entity_poly.pdbx_strand_id
1 'polypeptide(L)'
;MQTTDSFSKAIILGATGGIGRHLATELAKHLDFLVLVGRNPDKLVQLQNELAGSKAQLSIKVLNLCDKEALENFGKALDADLLVNCAGLASFSIGSDLATEKEQELWQVNYHAPVQLMKLLVQKNRKIRLVQLSSLAALFPHPYLAAYSSSKAALQTYTLALQEELSQSDSPAQLGLYILGPVQTGIFPPNASTSLGGKIPVWTGPRI
;
A
#
# COMPACT_ATOMS: atom_id res chain seq x y z
N MET A 1 -6.78 0.06 28.85
CA MET A 1 -5.85 1.18 28.61
C MET A 1 -5.16 0.90 27.28
N GLN A 2 -5.58 1.56 26.18
CA GLN A 2 -4.90 1.41 24.90
C GLN A 2 -3.56 2.14 25.04
N THR A 3 -2.46 1.41 25.05
CA THR A 3 -1.15 1.99 24.86
C THR A 3 -1.12 2.62 23.47
N THR A 4 -1.08 3.94 23.41
CA THR A 4 -0.79 4.65 22.16
C THR A 4 0.62 4.26 21.76
N ASP A 5 0.76 3.30 20.84
CA ASP A 5 2.05 3.01 20.24
C ASP A 5 2.53 4.28 19.55
N SER A 6 3.51 4.93 20.14
CA SER A 6 4.17 6.07 19.52
C SER A 6 5.18 5.54 18.50
N PHE A 7 4.90 5.73 17.21
CA PHE A 7 5.88 5.46 16.17
C PHE A 7 6.84 6.64 16.04
N SER A 8 8.14 6.36 15.94
CA SER A 8 9.15 7.37 15.65
C SER A 8 9.53 7.38 14.17
N LYS A 9 9.60 6.20 13.57
CA LYS A 9 10.05 6.02 12.18
C LYS A 9 9.04 5.22 11.35
N ALA A 10 8.58 5.82 10.25
CA ALA A 10 7.68 5.13 9.31
C ALA A 10 8.23 5.09 7.89
N ILE A 11 7.73 4.11 7.15
CA ILE A 11 7.95 3.93 5.71
C ILE A 11 6.60 3.87 5.01
N ILE A 12 6.43 4.63 3.92
CA ILE A 12 5.24 4.56 3.08
C ILE A 12 5.65 4.03 1.70
N LEU A 13 5.20 2.82 1.37
CA LEU A 13 5.28 2.29 0.01
C LEU A 13 4.16 2.91 -0.85
N GLY A 14 4.51 3.39 -2.04
CA GLY A 14 3.55 4.09 -2.90
C GLY A 14 3.24 5.51 -2.41
N ALA A 15 4.22 6.18 -1.78
CA ALA A 15 4.09 7.51 -1.18
C ALA A 15 3.62 8.59 -2.17
N THR A 16 3.87 8.44 -3.46
CA THR A 16 3.48 9.41 -4.50
C THR A 16 2.07 9.18 -5.06
N GLY A 17 1.38 8.11 -4.64
CA GLY A 17 -0.03 7.85 -4.97
C GLY A 17 -0.98 8.70 -4.15
N GLY A 18 -2.26 8.79 -4.53
CA GLY A 18 -3.23 9.64 -3.87
C GLY A 18 -3.33 9.40 -2.36
N ILE A 19 -3.51 8.14 -1.91
CA ILE A 19 -3.57 7.79 -0.48
C ILE A 19 -2.21 7.97 0.18
N GLY A 20 -1.13 7.49 -0.46
CA GLY A 20 0.22 7.57 0.10
C GLY A 20 0.68 9.00 0.33
N ARG A 21 0.38 9.93 -0.58
CA ARG A 21 0.69 11.35 -0.45
C ARG A 21 -0.04 11.99 0.74
N HIS A 22 -1.33 11.73 0.88
CA HIS A 22 -2.12 12.23 2.01
C HIS A 22 -1.58 11.72 3.34
N LEU A 23 -1.32 10.41 3.40
CA LEU A 23 -0.77 9.80 4.60
C LEU A 23 0.64 10.33 4.92
N ALA A 24 1.49 10.54 3.91
CA ALA A 24 2.81 11.14 4.09
C ALA A 24 2.70 12.55 4.68
N THR A 25 1.75 13.37 4.19
CA THR A 25 1.50 14.72 4.70
C THR A 25 1.08 14.70 6.18
N GLU A 26 0.22 13.77 6.57
CA GLU A 26 -0.21 13.68 7.97
C GLU A 26 0.89 13.11 8.88
N LEU A 27 1.53 12.02 8.48
CA LEU A 27 2.56 11.39 9.30
C LEU A 27 3.80 12.27 9.47
N ALA A 28 4.17 13.09 8.47
CA ALA A 28 5.30 14.00 8.57
C ALA A 28 5.16 15.05 9.68
N LYS A 29 3.93 15.33 10.14
CA LYS A 29 3.67 16.28 11.25
C LYS A 29 3.99 15.69 12.63
N HIS A 30 4.04 14.36 12.75
CA HIS A 30 4.06 13.68 14.05
C HIS A 30 5.31 12.83 14.27
N LEU A 31 5.89 12.26 13.22
CA LEU A 31 7.03 11.36 13.28
C LEU A 31 8.37 12.11 13.40
N ASP A 32 9.41 11.39 13.79
CA ASP A 32 10.78 11.90 13.75
C ASP A 32 11.45 11.58 12.40
N PHE A 33 11.13 10.41 11.80
CA PHE A 33 11.66 10.00 10.50
C PHE A 33 10.56 9.43 9.60
N LEU A 34 10.56 9.84 8.34
CA LEU A 34 9.63 9.32 7.33
C LEU A 34 10.36 9.03 6.01
N VAL A 35 10.27 7.76 5.58
CA VAL A 35 10.82 7.30 4.30
C VAL A 35 9.71 7.21 3.27
N LEU A 36 9.84 7.99 2.20
CA LEU A 36 8.92 8.02 1.07
C LEU A 36 9.41 7.06 -0.01
N VAL A 37 8.65 6.00 -0.28
CA VAL A 37 9.06 4.96 -1.25
C VAL A 37 8.13 4.97 -2.45
N GLY A 38 8.69 4.95 -3.65
CA GLY A 38 7.95 4.93 -4.91
C GLY A 38 8.83 4.61 -6.11
N ARG A 39 8.25 4.43 -7.28
CA ARG A 39 8.98 4.06 -8.50
C ARG A 39 9.47 5.27 -9.32
N ASN A 40 8.90 6.44 -9.12
CA ASN A 40 9.25 7.65 -9.89
C ASN A 40 10.07 8.60 -9.01
N PRO A 41 11.37 8.82 -9.32
CA PRO A 41 12.25 9.66 -8.53
C PRO A 41 11.80 11.13 -8.49
N ASP A 42 11.35 11.69 -9.61
CA ASP A 42 10.97 13.10 -9.69
C ASP A 42 9.75 13.41 -8.80
N LYS A 43 8.75 12.52 -8.82
CA LYS A 43 7.58 12.64 -7.94
C LYS A 43 7.93 12.48 -6.46
N LEU A 44 8.94 11.67 -6.13
CA LEU A 44 9.42 11.53 -4.75
C LEU A 44 10.13 12.81 -4.30
N VAL A 45 11.01 13.36 -5.12
CA VAL A 45 11.68 14.64 -4.84
C VAL A 45 10.68 15.77 -4.70
N GLN A 46 9.69 15.84 -5.60
CA GLN A 46 8.61 16.82 -5.50
C GLN A 46 7.87 16.70 -4.17
N LEU A 47 7.45 15.50 -3.78
CA LEU A 47 6.75 15.26 -2.52
C LEU A 47 7.63 15.60 -1.31
N GLN A 48 8.90 15.25 -1.33
CA GLN A 48 9.85 15.61 -0.28
C GLN A 48 9.96 17.14 -0.12
N ASN A 49 10.02 17.87 -1.22
CA ASN A 49 10.08 19.34 -1.21
C ASN A 49 8.77 19.96 -0.68
N GLU A 50 7.62 19.41 -1.07
CA GLU A 50 6.30 19.85 -0.56
C GLU A 50 6.15 19.65 0.95
N LEU A 51 6.79 18.64 1.50
CA LEU A 51 6.78 18.34 2.92
C LEU A 51 7.97 18.97 3.67
N ALA A 52 8.79 19.76 3.00
CA ALA A 52 9.92 20.45 3.64
C ALA A 52 9.41 21.37 4.76
N GLY A 53 10.06 21.35 5.91
CA GLY A 53 9.64 22.10 7.10
C GLY A 53 8.62 21.38 7.99
N SER A 54 8.18 20.16 7.64
CA SER A 54 7.46 19.29 8.58
C SER A 54 8.38 18.83 9.73
N LYS A 55 7.78 18.25 10.77
CA LYS A 55 8.57 17.73 11.91
C LYS A 55 9.52 16.62 11.49
N ALA A 56 9.07 15.70 10.63
CA ALA A 56 9.83 14.53 10.28
C ALA A 56 11.05 14.84 9.40
N GLN A 57 12.17 14.21 9.72
CA GLN A 57 13.28 14.11 8.78
C GLN A 57 12.89 13.18 7.64
N LEU A 58 12.86 13.73 6.42
CA LEU A 58 12.38 13.03 5.23
C LEU A 58 13.53 12.40 4.45
N SER A 59 13.33 11.16 4.00
CA SER A 59 14.20 10.53 3.01
C SER A 59 13.36 9.87 1.91
N ILE A 60 13.95 9.73 0.72
CA ILE A 60 13.31 9.08 -0.41
C ILE A 60 14.04 7.79 -0.78
N LYS A 61 13.28 6.80 -1.23
CA LYS A 61 13.82 5.56 -1.78
C LYS A 61 13.11 5.20 -3.07
N VAL A 62 13.84 5.18 -4.17
CA VAL A 62 13.30 4.66 -5.43
C VAL A 62 13.28 3.15 -5.36
N LEU A 63 12.10 2.56 -5.57
CA LEU A 63 11.89 1.10 -5.56
C LEU A 63 10.82 0.72 -6.57
N ASN A 64 11.18 -0.17 -7.48
CA ASN A 64 10.22 -0.88 -8.32
C ASN A 64 9.87 -2.21 -7.66
N LEU A 65 8.60 -2.40 -7.28
CA LEU A 65 8.12 -3.63 -6.63
C LEU A 65 8.13 -4.86 -7.56
N CYS A 66 8.35 -4.66 -8.86
CA CYS A 66 8.56 -5.75 -9.81
C CYS A 66 10.02 -6.23 -9.86
N ASP A 67 10.96 -5.48 -9.32
CA ASP A 67 12.35 -5.89 -9.17
C ASP A 67 12.51 -6.71 -7.88
N LYS A 68 12.61 -8.02 -8.04
CA LYS A 68 12.64 -8.96 -6.92
C LYS A 68 13.89 -8.80 -6.05
N GLU A 69 15.05 -8.54 -6.67
CA GLU A 69 16.30 -8.36 -5.95
C GLU A 69 16.31 -7.05 -5.16
N ALA A 70 15.89 -5.94 -5.80
CA ALA A 70 15.77 -4.65 -5.13
C ALA A 70 14.76 -4.71 -3.97
N LEU A 71 13.63 -5.44 -4.13
CA LEU A 71 12.63 -5.64 -3.10
C LEU A 71 13.18 -6.43 -1.91
N GLU A 72 13.91 -7.50 -2.17
CA GLU A 72 14.53 -8.33 -1.14
C GLU A 72 15.58 -7.55 -0.35
N ASN A 73 16.46 -6.84 -1.05
CA ASN A 73 17.48 -5.98 -0.45
C ASN A 73 16.83 -4.86 0.38
N PHE A 74 15.75 -4.25 -0.12
CA PHE A 74 14.97 -3.26 0.62
C PHE A 74 14.38 -3.87 1.89
N GLY A 75 13.73 -5.02 1.81
CA GLY A 75 13.14 -5.70 2.97
C GLY A 75 14.18 -6.08 4.02
N LYS A 76 15.36 -6.58 3.60
CA LYS A 76 16.48 -6.90 4.50
C LYS A 76 17.05 -5.65 5.19
N ALA A 77 17.17 -4.54 4.50
CA ALA A 77 17.69 -3.28 5.03
C ALA A 77 16.64 -2.45 5.79
N LEU A 78 15.36 -2.84 5.73
CA LEU A 78 14.27 -2.06 6.31
C LEU A 78 14.42 -1.96 7.83
N ASP A 79 14.42 -0.72 8.31
CA ASP A 79 14.45 -0.36 9.71
C ASP A 79 13.42 0.74 9.98
N ALA A 80 12.28 0.37 10.57
CA ALA A 80 11.18 1.27 10.91
C ALA A 80 10.24 0.61 11.93
N ASP A 81 9.45 1.42 12.63
CA ASP A 81 8.42 0.98 13.56
C ASP A 81 7.10 0.73 12.86
N LEU A 82 6.87 1.43 11.74
CA LEU A 82 5.67 1.38 10.94
C LEU A 82 6.00 1.27 9.45
N LEU A 83 5.40 0.30 8.77
CA LEU A 83 5.38 0.22 7.30
C LEU A 83 3.93 0.28 6.83
N VAL A 84 3.60 1.28 6.01
CA VAL A 84 2.28 1.36 5.37
C VAL A 84 2.41 1.09 3.88
N ASN A 85 1.74 0.06 3.41
CA ASN A 85 1.70 -0.27 1.99
C ASN A 85 0.49 0.38 1.31
N CYS A 86 0.73 1.53 0.69
CA CYS A 86 -0.21 2.24 -0.17
C CYS A 86 0.01 1.94 -1.66
N ALA A 87 1.01 1.10 -2.00
CA ALA A 87 1.27 0.75 -3.39
C ALA A 87 0.15 -0.16 -3.92
N GLY A 88 -0.24 0.07 -5.15
CA GLY A 88 -1.23 -0.73 -5.83
C GLY A 88 -1.40 -0.29 -7.28
N LEU A 89 -1.74 -1.26 -8.13
CA LEU A 89 -2.11 -1.06 -9.52
C LEU A 89 -3.53 -1.54 -9.72
N ALA A 90 -4.28 -0.86 -10.58
CA ALA A 90 -5.56 -1.32 -11.07
C ALA A 90 -5.58 -1.27 -12.59
N SER A 91 -6.28 -2.20 -13.20
CA SER A 91 -6.61 -2.19 -14.62
C SER A 91 -8.12 -2.29 -14.74
N PHE A 92 -8.68 -1.42 -15.55
CA PHE A 92 -10.10 -1.38 -15.86
C PHE A 92 -10.30 -1.89 -17.29
N SER A 93 -10.62 -3.19 -17.42
CA SER A 93 -10.78 -3.88 -18.71
C SER A 93 -11.67 -5.11 -18.55
N ILE A 94 -12.23 -5.60 -19.66
CA ILE A 94 -12.82 -6.95 -19.69
C ILE A 94 -11.71 -7.93 -19.29
N GLY A 95 -12.02 -8.89 -18.40
CA GLY A 95 -11.01 -9.78 -17.83
C GLY A 95 -10.26 -10.61 -18.89
N SER A 96 -10.97 -11.03 -19.96
CA SER A 96 -10.37 -11.74 -21.10
C SER A 96 -9.42 -10.89 -21.96
N ASP A 97 -9.53 -9.56 -21.89
CA ASP A 97 -8.80 -8.64 -22.77
C ASP A 97 -7.59 -8.02 -22.08
N LEU A 98 -7.40 -8.30 -20.78
CA LEU A 98 -6.24 -7.82 -20.04
C LEU A 98 -4.99 -8.57 -20.51
N ALA A 99 -4.01 -7.84 -21.03
CA ALA A 99 -2.74 -8.42 -21.45
C ALA A 99 -2.06 -9.13 -20.26
N THR A 100 -1.52 -10.33 -20.51
CA THR A 100 -0.92 -11.20 -19.49
C THR A 100 0.18 -10.48 -18.70
N GLU A 101 1.01 -9.69 -19.39
CA GLU A 101 2.12 -8.95 -18.75
C GLU A 101 1.62 -7.90 -17.77
N LYS A 102 0.51 -7.21 -18.11
CA LYS A 102 -0.13 -6.23 -17.22
C LYS A 102 -0.79 -6.90 -16.02
N GLU A 103 -1.39 -8.05 -16.23
CA GLU A 103 -1.96 -8.84 -15.13
C GLU A 103 -0.85 -9.33 -14.19
N GLN A 104 0.26 -9.84 -14.73
CA GLN A 104 1.42 -10.24 -13.94
C GLN A 104 2.02 -9.08 -13.14
N GLU A 105 2.18 -7.89 -13.76
CA GLU A 105 2.64 -6.68 -13.05
C GLU A 105 1.68 -6.33 -11.90
N LEU A 106 0.38 -6.38 -12.14
CA LEU A 106 -0.64 -6.10 -11.13
C LEU A 106 -0.55 -7.08 -9.96
N TRP A 107 -0.46 -8.39 -10.23
CA TRP A 107 -0.29 -9.40 -9.20
C TRP A 107 1.02 -9.22 -8.44
N GLN A 108 2.10 -8.89 -9.12
CA GLN A 108 3.40 -8.65 -8.49
C GLN A 108 3.31 -7.49 -7.50
N VAL A 109 2.72 -6.36 -7.90
CA VAL A 109 2.63 -5.15 -7.06
C VAL A 109 1.60 -5.30 -5.94
N ASN A 110 0.42 -5.89 -6.24
CA ASN A 110 -0.69 -5.92 -5.30
C ASN A 110 -0.61 -7.08 -4.30
N TYR A 111 0.06 -8.17 -4.64
CA TYR A 111 0.09 -9.39 -3.85
C TYR A 111 1.50 -9.89 -3.53
N HIS A 112 2.31 -10.24 -4.55
CA HIS A 112 3.58 -10.91 -4.31
C HIS A 112 4.58 -10.05 -3.53
N ALA A 113 4.75 -8.78 -3.91
CA ALA A 113 5.68 -7.88 -3.23
C ALA A 113 5.27 -7.60 -1.76
N PRO A 114 4.00 -7.24 -1.45
CA PRO A 114 3.58 -7.10 -0.06
C PRO A 114 3.73 -8.37 0.76
N VAL A 115 3.41 -9.54 0.21
CA VAL A 115 3.58 -10.83 0.90
C VAL A 115 5.06 -11.11 1.18
N GLN A 116 5.94 -10.87 0.21
CA GLN A 116 7.39 -11.03 0.42
C GLN A 116 7.90 -10.11 1.53
N LEU A 117 7.49 -8.85 1.56
CA LEU A 117 7.86 -7.92 2.62
C LEU A 117 7.32 -8.35 3.98
N MET A 118 6.05 -8.79 4.07
CA MET A 118 5.50 -9.31 5.33
C MET A 118 6.34 -10.48 5.86
N LYS A 119 6.67 -11.45 5.02
CA LYS A 119 7.54 -12.60 5.39
C LYS A 119 8.89 -12.14 5.92
N LEU A 120 9.59 -11.29 5.18
CA LEU A 120 10.91 -10.79 5.56
C LEU A 120 10.89 -10.03 6.89
N LEU A 121 9.85 -9.24 7.14
CA LEU A 121 9.75 -8.41 8.34
C LEU A 121 9.33 -9.21 9.57
N VAL A 122 8.45 -10.20 9.41
CA VAL A 122 8.11 -11.14 10.49
C VAL A 122 9.33 -11.97 10.89
N GLN A 123 10.13 -12.44 9.92
CA GLN A 123 11.35 -13.20 10.18
C GLN A 123 12.42 -12.40 10.95
N LYS A 124 12.41 -11.07 10.86
CA LYS A 124 13.32 -10.22 11.66
C LYS A 124 13.05 -10.26 13.16
N ASN A 125 11.93 -10.77 13.58
CA ASN A 125 11.52 -10.91 14.98
C ASN A 125 11.72 -9.61 15.80
N ARG A 126 11.30 -8.48 15.22
CA ARG A 126 11.37 -7.16 15.87
C ARG A 126 9.99 -6.52 15.94
N LYS A 127 9.79 -5.60 16.89
CA LYS A 127 8.55 -4.82 16.98
C LYS A 127 8.42 -3.94 15.73
N ILE A 128 7.43 -4.24 14.91
CA ILE A 128 7.05 -3.46 13.74
C ILE A 128 5.56 -3.61 13.50
N ARG A 129 4.90 -2.55 13.10
CA ARG A 129 3.52 -2.59 12.57
C ARG A 129 3.54 -2.49 11.06
N LEU A 130 2.94 -3.48 10.40
CA LEU A 130 2.77 -3.55 8.96
C LEU A 130 1.30 -3.29 8.63
N VAL A 131 1.03 -2.26 7.84
CA VAL A 131 -0.33 -1.90 7.43
C VAL A 131 -0.52 -2.19 5.96
N GLN A 132 -1.52 -3.02 5.64
CA GLN A 132 -1.93 -3.34 4.28
C GLN A 132 -3.25 -2.64 3.95
N LEU A 133 -3.32 -2.06 2.75
CA LEU A 133 -4.54 -1.46 2.23
C LEU A 133 -5.20 -2.42 1.24
N SER A 134 -6.38 -2.92 1.61
CA SER A 134 -7.28 -3.67 0.75
C SER A 134 -8.36 -2.75 0.18
N SER A 135 -9.35 -3.32 -0.46
CA SER A 135 -10.43 -2.60 -1.13
C SER A 135 -11.76 -3.32 -0.92
N LEU A 136 -12.86 -2.59 -0.95
CA LEU A 136 -14.19 -3.20 -1.05
C LEU A 136 -14.33 -4.09 -2.29
N ALA A 137 -13.55 -3.84 -3.35
CA ALA A 137 -13.47 -4.70 -4.52
C ALA A 137 -12.94 -6.12 -4.22
N ALA A 138 -12.28 -6.33 -3.08
CA ALA A 138 -11.89 -7.64 -2.60
C ALA A 138 -13.07 -8.46 -2.04
N LEU A 139 -14.10 -7.78 -1.54
CA LEU A 139 -15.30 -8.39 -0.95
C LEU A 139 -16.44 -8.51 -1.97
N PHE A 140 -16.55 -7.52 -2.85
CA PHE A 140 -17.60 -7.45 -3.85
C PHE A 140 -16.96 -7.40 -5.24
N PRO A 141 -16.92 -8.54 -5.98
CA PRO A 141 -16.36 -8.58 -7.32
C PRO A 141 -17.05 -7.55 -8.23
N HIS A 142 -16.26 -6.73 -8.89
CA HIS A 142 -16.77 -5.69 -9.77
C HIS A 142 -16.44 -6.03 -11.23
N PRO A 143 -17.39 -5.93 -12.17
CA PRO A 143 -17.11 -6.04 -13.61
C PRO A 143 -15.96 -5.12 -14.01
N TYR A 144 -15.12 -5.55 -14.92
CA TYR A 144 -13.94 -4.85 -15.43
C TYR A 144 -12.78 -4.70 -14.43
N LEU A 145 -12.89 -5.21 -13.20
CA LEU A 145 -11.86 -5.19 -12.17
C LEU A 145 -11.42 -6.59 -11.75
N ALA A 146 -11.59 -7.61 -12.58
CA ALA A 146 -11.36 -9.01 -12.20
C ALA A 146 -9.97 -9.23 -11.60
N ALA A 147 -8.88 -8.88 -12.29
CA ALA A 147 -7.52 -9.05 -11.80
C ALA A 147 -7.24 -8.21 -10.53
N TYR A 148 -7.75 -6.96 -10.49
CA TYR A 148 -7.60 -6.10 -9.31
C TYR A 148 -8.31 -6.69 -8.09
N SER A 149 -9.59 -7.04 -8.22
CA SER A 149 -10.40 -7.62 -7.16
C SER A 149 -9.78 -8.90 -6.61
N SER A 150 -9.37 -9.80 -7.51
CA SER A 150 -8.71 -11.06 -7.14
C SER A 150 -7.41 -10.83 -6.39
N SER A 151 -6.55 -9.92 -6.85
CA SER A 151 -5.27 -9.61 -6.19
C SER A 151 -5.46 -9.01 -4.81
N LYS A 152 -6.47 -8.14 -4.63
CA LYS A 152 -6.79 -7.54 -3.33
C LYS A 152 -7.45 -8.55 -2.38
N ALA A 153 -8.28 -9.46 -2.88
CA ALA A 153 -8.84 -10.56 -2.10
C ALA A 153 -7.75 -11.51 -1.61
N ALA A 154 -6.80 -11.88 -2.47
CA ALA A 154 -5.66 -12.71 -2.11
C ALA A 154 -4.80 -12.05 -1.02
N LEU A 155 -4.44 -10.75 -1.18
CA LEU A 155 -3.70 -10.01 -0.15
C LEU A 155 -4.45 -9.95 1.18
N GLN A 156 -5.76 -9.69 1.14
CA GLN A 156 -6.61 -9.63 2.33
C GLN A 156 -6.61 -10.97 3.06
N THR A 157 -6.89 -12.07 2.36
CA THR A 157 -6.93 -13.41 2.94
C THR A 157 -5.57 -13.80 3.53
N TYR A 158 -4.48 -13.53 2.80
CA TYR A 158 -3.13 -13.80 3.30
C TYR A 158 -2.82 -12.99 4.57
N THR A 159 -3.16 -11.70 4.57
CA THR A 159 -2.89 -10.83 5.73
C THR A 159 -3.65 -11.28 6.96
N LEU A 160 -4.94 -11.63 6.81
CA LEU A 160 -5.77 -12.12 7.93
C LEU A 160 -5.26 -13.46 8.48
N ALA A 161 -4.88 -14.40 7.61
CA ALA A 161 -4.31 -15.67 8.03
C ALA A 161 -3.01 -15.46 8.82
N LEU A 162 -2.11 -14.61 8.30
CA LEU A 162 -0.84 -14.31 8.98
C LEU A 162 -1.05 -13.54 10.29
N GLN A 163 -2.07 -12.67 10.39
CA GLN A 163 -2.44 -12.02 11.67
C GLN A 163 -2.80 -13.07 12.73
N GLU A 164 -3.59 -14.08 12.35
CA GLU A 164 -3.98 -15.14 13.27
C GLU A 164 -2.77 -15.98 13.71
N GLU A 165 -1.89 -16.35 12.77
CA GLU A 165 -0.65 -17.06 13.08
C GLU A 165 0.24 -16.26 14.06
N LEU A 166 0.37 -14.94 13.84
CA LEU A 166 1.16 -14.09 14.72
C LEU A 166 0.52 -13.93 16.11
N SER A 167 -0.81 -13.93 16.20
CA SER A 167 -1.52 -13.84 17.48
C SER A 167 -1.27 -15.06 18.38
N GLN A 168 -0.92 -16.19 17.79
CA GLN A 168 -0.61 -17.46 18.45
C GLN A 168 0.90 -17.69 18.64
N SER A 169 1.72 -16.70 18.33
CA SER A 169 3.18 -16.76 18.42
C SER A 169 3.75 -15.66 19.32
N ASP A 170 5.01 -15.80 19.70
CA ASP A 170 5.76 -14.77 20.46
C ASP A 170 6.31 -13.65 19.55
N SER A 171 5.87 -13.57 18.30
CA SER A 171 6.35 -12.55 17.36
C SER A 171 5.92 -11.15 17.81
N PRO A 172 6.83 -10.18 17.93
CA PRO A 172 6.49 -8.81 18.24
C PRO A 172 5.95 -8.01 17.05
N ALA A 173 5.92 -8.62 15.83
CA ALA A 173 5.39 -8.00 14.65
C ALA A 173 3.86 -7.95 14.69
N GLN A 174 3.29 -6.85 14.24
CA GLN A 174 1.84 -6.65 14.16
C GLN A 174 1.42 -6.35 12.73
N LEU A 175 0.33 -6.95 12.28
CA LEU A 175 -0.28 -6.66 10.99
C LEU A 175 -1.57 -5.87 11.19
N GLY A 176 -1.80 -4.88 10.34
CA GLY A 176 -3.05 -4.15 10.20
C GLY A 176 -3.59 -4.30 8.78
N LEU A 177 -4.88 -4.51 8.65
CA LEU A 177 -5.57 -4.54 7.36
C LEU A 177 -6.70 -3.51 7.36
N TYR A 178 -6.68 -2.62 6.37
CA TYR A 178 -7.73 -1.62 6.18
C TYR A 178 -8.42 -1.83 4.84
N ILE A 179 -9.73 -2.00 4.86
CA ILE A 179 -10.55 -2.18 3.66
C ILE A 179 -11.11 -0.82 3.26
N LEU A 180 -10.61 -0.30 2.15
CA LEU A 180 -10.99 1.03 1.68
C LEU A 180 -12.16 0.95 0.71
N GLY A 181 -13.09 1.89 0.84
CA GLY A 181 -14.10 2.19 -0.16
C GLY A 181 -13.50 2.86 -1.41
N PRO A 182 -14.33 3.25 -2.38
CA PRO A 182 -13.89 4.03 -3.52
C PRO A 182 -13.34 5.37 -3.06
N VAL A 183 -12.05 5.61 -3.31
CA VAL A 183 -11.36 6.86 -3.01
C VAL A 183 -10.91 7.50 -4.32
N GLN A 184 -11.11 8.80 -4.48
CA GLN A 184 -10.70 9.52 -5.67
C GLN A 184 -9.17 9.73 -5.67
N THR A 185 -8.42 8.74 -6.12
CA THR A 185 -6.95 8.70 -6.04
C THR A 185 -6.24 8.70 -7.40
N GLY A 186 -7.00 8.72 -8.51
CA GLY A 186 -6.42 8.55 -9.85
C GLY A 186 -5.91 7.13 -10.15
N ILE A 187 -6.20 6.14 -9.31
CA ILE A 187 -5.88 4.72 -9.56
C ILE A 187 -6.72 4.16 -10.71
N PHE A 188 -7.91 4.72 -10.92
CA PHE A 188 -8.78 4.44 -12.06
C PHE A 188 -8.74 5.61 -13.06
N PRO A 189 -8.88 5.33 -14.37
CA PRO A 189 -8.94 6.39 -15.36
C PRO A 189 -10.14 7.33 -15.10
N PRO A 190 -10.03 8.63 -15.43
CA PRO A 190 -11.09 9.62 -15.17
C PRO A 190 -12.46 9.24 -15.76
N ASN A 191 -12.47 8.46 -16.84
CA ASN A 191 -13.68 8.04 -17.55
C ASN A 191 -14.17 6.63 -17.17
N ALA A 192 -13.57 5.99 -16.14
CA ALA A 192 -14.00 4.66 -15.72
C ALA A 192 -15.50 4.61 -15.34
N SER A 193 -16.02 5.69 -14.74
CA SER A 193 -17.44 5.81 -14.39
C SER A 193 -18.36 6.04 -15.59
N THR A 194 -17.88 6.73 -16.63
CA THR A 194 -18.68 7.05 -17.83
C THR A 194 -18.70 5.90 -18.83
N SER A 195 -17.61 5.11 -18.94
CA SER A 195 -17.56 3.92 -19.80
C SER A 195 -18.51 2.80 -19.35
N LEU A 196 -19.01 2.87 -18.11
CA LEU A 196 -19.97 1.93 -17.51
C LEU A 196 -21.39 2.49 -17.42
N GLY A 197 -21.75 3.50 -18.21
CA GLY A 197 -23.09 4.09 -18.20
C GLY A 197 -23.47 4.71 -16.84
N GLY A 198 -22.53 5.30 -16.14
CA GLY A 198 -22.77 6.04 -14.89
C GLY A 198 -23.12 5.18 -13.67
N LYS A 199 -22.94 3.86 -13.74
CA LYS A 199 -23.37 2.91 -12.68
C LYS A 199 -22.33 2.55 -11.62
N ILE A 200 -21.16 3.18 -11.62
CA ILE A 200 -20.24 3.04 -10.46
C ILE A 200 -20.56 4.17 -9.48
N PRO A 201 -21.10 3.88 -8.29
CA PRO A 201 -21.21 4.90 -7.27
C PRO A 201 -19.80 5.31 -6.85
N VAL A 202 -19.38 6.49 -7.31
CA VAL A 202 -18.17 7.13 -6.75
C VAL A 202 -18.56 7.65 -5.38
N TRP A 203 -18.06 6.99 -4.33
CA TRP A 203 -18.25 7.51 -2.99
C TRP A 203 -17.42 8.79 -2.83
N THR A 204 -18.12 9.91 -2.82
CA THR A 204 -17.56 11.21 -2.43
C THR A 204 -17.66 11.35 -0.91
N GLY A 205 -16.90 10.53 -0.18
CA GLY A 205 -16.85 10.59 1.27
C GLY A 205 -16.28 11.92 1.78
N PRO A 206 -16.48 12.23 3.08
CA PRO A 206 -15.94 13.45 3.64
C PRO A 206 -14.43 13.48 3.42
N ARG A 207 -13.93 14.67 3.09
CA ARG A 207 -12.49 14.92 3.03
C ARG A 207 -11.92 14.62 4.42
N ILE A 208 -11.05 13.63 4.48
CA ILE A 208 -10.30 13.29 5.69
C ILE A 208 -9.30 14.41 5.95
#